data_591f4e761282405198ee83d28eea3772
#
_entry.id   591f4e761282405198ee83d28eea3772
#
_cell.length_a   1.000
_cell.length_b   1.000
_cell.length_c   1.000
_cell.angle_alpha   90.00
_cell.angle_beta   90.00
_cell.angle_gamma   90.00
#
_symmetry.space_group_name_H-M   'P 1'
#
loop_
_entity.id
_entity.type
_entity.pdbx_description
1 polymer ?
#
loop_
_entity_poly.entity_id
_entity_poly.type
_entity_poly.pdbx_seq_one_letter_code
_entity_poly.pdbx_strand_id
1 'polypeptide(L)' 'MWKKYFEIKDAKNLEMITRVFFNQRRKKIKNSFNQIFSNSKYFAEKLNLDLNLRPQNLSPSTYYLITKQYENLRG' A
#
# COMPACT_ATOMS: atom_id res chain seq x y z
N MET A 1 -17.73 9.94 5.50
CA MET A 1 -16.81 10.05 4.38
C MET A 1 -15.40 9.67 4.77
N TRP A 2 -14.87 10.27 5.81
CA TRP A 2 -13.51 9.99 6.26
C TRP A 2 -13.39 8.85 7.25
N LYS A 3 -14.50 8.27 7.65
CA LYS A 3 -14.53 7.28 8.72
C LYS A 3 -13.64 6.07 8.47
N LYS A 4 -13.58 5.59 7.22
CA LYS A 4 -12.77 4.42 6.93
C LYS A 4 -11.28 4.67 7.08
N TYR A 5 -10.86 5.93 7.07
CA TYR A 5 -9.45 6.25 7.27
C TYR A 5 -9.08 6.28 8.74
N PHE A 6 -10.07 6.31 9.62
CA PHE A 6 -9.81 6.27 11.06
C PHE A 6 -9.40 4.89 11.52
N GLU A 7 -9.55 3.87 10.67
CA GLU A 7 -9.08 2.54 11.01
C GLU A 7 -7.57 2.43 10.91
N ILE A 8 -6.92 3.41 10.29
CA ILE A 8 -5.47 3.47 10.23
C ILE A 8 -4.97 4.07 11.54
N LYS A 9 -4.06 3.35 12.20
CA LYS A 9 -3.57 3.76 13.51
C LYS A 9 -2.77 5.03 13.46
N ASP A 10 -2.00 5.22 12.37
CA ASP A 10 -1.12 6.39 12.25
C ASP A 10 -1.16 6.88 10.81
N ALA A 11 -1.62 8.11 10.62
CA ALA A 11 -1.68 8.70 9.29
C ALA A 11 -0.32 8.79 8.62
N LYS A 12 0.76 8.81 9.41
CA LYS A 12 2.11 8.83 8.86
C LYS A 12 2.43 7.57 8.09
N ASN A 13 1.82 6.45 8.45
CA ASN A 13 2.01 5.20 7.73
C ASN A 13 1.44 5.31 6.32
N LEU A 14 0.25 5.89 6.20
CA LEU A 14 -0.35 6.10 4.89
C LEU A 14 0.50 7.05 4.05
N GLU A 15 0.99 8.11 4.67
CA GLU A 15 1.83 9.08 3.99
C GLU A 15 3.13 8.43 3.52
N MET A 16 3.74 7.62 4.35
CA MET A 16 4.98 6.94 4.02
C MET A 16 4.78 5.99 2.84
N ILE A 17 3.72 5.20 2.89
CA ILE A 17 3.44 4.24 1.82
C ILE A 17 3.17 4.96 0.51
N THR A 18 2.36 6.01 0.55
CA THR A 18 2.07 6.80 -0.63
C THR A 18 3.35 7.39 -1.23
N ARG A 19 4.23 7.88 -0.37
CA ARG A 19 5.50 8.46 -0.80
C ARG A 19 6.39 7.41 -1.46
N VAL A 20 6.50 6.24 -0.86
CA VAL A 20 7.32 5.16 -1.43
C VAL A 20 6.82 4.79 -2.82
N PHE A 21 5.50 4.69 -2.97
CA PHE A 21 4.92 4.31 -4.25
C PHE A 21 5.15 5.41 -5.30
N PHE A 22 4.94 6.66 -4.94
CA PHE A 22 5.08 7.76 -5.91
C PHE A 22 6.52 8.09 -6.25
N ASN A 23 7.48 7.73 -5.39
CA ASN A 23 8.88 7.88 -5.73
C ASN A 23 9.27 7.00 -6.91
N GLN A 24 8.53 5.93 -7.15
CA GLN A 24 8.78 5.00 -8.24
C GLN A 24 7.56 4.91 -9.15
N ARG A 25 6.91 6.04 -9.40
CA ARG A 25 5.65 6.06 -10.13
C ARG A 25 5.73 5.53 -11.56
N ARG A 26 6.92 5.51 -12.14
CA ARG A 26 7.11 4.99 -13.50
C ARG A 26 7.32 3.49 -13.51
N LYS A 27 7.59 2.92 -12.35
CA LYS A 27 7.83 1.49 -12.23
C LYS A 27 6.58 0.80 -11.69
N LYS A 28 6.56 -0.52 -11.89
CA LYS A 28 5.45 -1.30 -11.36
C LYS A 28 5.47 -1.26 -9.84
N ILE A 29 4.29 -1.36 -9.24
CA ILE A 29 4.18 -1.29 -7.78
C ILE A 29 4.89 -2.45 -7.09
N LYS A 30 5.24 -3.48 -7.84
CA LYS A 30 5.97 -4.63 -7.30
C LYS A 30 7.20 -4.20 -6.52
N ASN A 31 7.97 -3.25 -7.08
CA ASN A 31 9.20 -2.79 -6.42
C ASN A 31 8.89 -2.09 -5.10
N SER A 32 7.90 -1.19 -5.10
CA SER A 32 7.53 -0.48 -3.89
C SER A 32 6.94 -1.43 -2.86
N PHE A 33 6.13 -2.36 -3.32
CA PHE A 33 5.50 -3.34 -2.44
C PHE A 33 6.55 -4.21 -1.75
N ASN A 34 7.58 -4.59 -2.49
CA ASN A 34 8.68 -5.39 -1.93
C ASN A 34 9.46 -4.64 -0.87
N GLN A 35 9.53 -3.31 -0.98
CA GLN A 35 10.21 -2.49 0.02
C GLN A 35 9.44 -2.43 1.33
N ILE A 36 8.12 -2.53 1.25
CA ILE A 36 7.26 -2.40 2.42
C ILE A 36 7.00 -3.76 3.06
N PHE A 37 6.77 -4.77 2.23
CA PHE A 37 6.40 -6.11 2.72
C PHE A 37 7.48 -7.10 2.34
N SER A 38 7.93 -7.88 3.31
CA SER A 38 8.91 -8.93 3.04
C SER A 38 8.28 -10.08 2.24
N ASN A 39 6.99 -10.32 2.39
CA ASN A 39 6.27 -11.35 1.65
C ASN A 39 5.22 -10.69 0.74
N SER A 40 5.71 -9.93 -0.24
CA SER A 40 4.84 -9.12 -1.08
C SER A 40 3.82 -9.95 -1.87
N LYS A 41 4.24 -11.12 -2.36
CA LYS A 41 3.34 -11.96 -3.15
C LYS A 41 2.13 -12.39 -2.33
N TYR A 42 2.35 -12.79 -1.09
CA TYR A 42 1.28 -13.20 -0.21
C TYR A 42 0.29 -12.06 0.03
N PHE A 43 0.81 -10.89 0.33
CA PHE A 43 -0.06 -9.75 0.62
C PHE A 43 -0.77 -9.24 -0.63
N ALA A 44 -0.11 -9.33 -1.79
CA ALA A 44 -0.75 -8.94 -3.03
C ALA A 44 -1.94 -9.84 -3.32
N GLU A 45 -1.79 -11.15 -3.11
CA GLU A 45 -2.88 -12.08 -3.31
C GLU A 45 -4.00 -11.83 -2.30
N LYS A 46 -3.64 -11.56 -1.06
CA LYS A 46 -4.62 -11.29 -0.01
C LYS A 46 -5.45 -10.04 -0.32
N LEU A 47 -4.82 -9.04 -0.90
CA LEU A 47 -5.49 -7.80 -1.26
C LEU A 47 -6.08 -7.84 -2.66
N ASN A 48 -5.90 -8.94 -3.37
CA ASN A 48 -6.34 -9.08 -4.75
C ASN A 48 -5.75 -7.96 -5.60
N LEU A 49 -4.46 -7.73 -5.45
CA LEU A 49 -3.76 -6.62 -6.06
C LEU A 49 -2.83 -7.09 -7.16
N ASP A 50 -2.89 -6.43 -8.31
CA ASP A 50 -2.02 -6.73 -9.43
C ASP A 50 -0.73 -5.94 -9.31
N LEU A 51 0.37 -6.64 -9.06
CA LEU A 51 1.67 -6.01 -8.87
C LEU A 51 2.27 -5.46 -10.16
N ASN A 52 1.65 -5.72 -11.30
CA ASN A 52 2.09 -5.17 -12.57
C ASN A 52 1.54 -3.78 -12.83
N LEU A 53 0.65 -3.30 -11.97
CA LEU A 53 0.13 -1.95 -12.08
C LEU A 53 1.18 -0.93 -11.67
N ARG A 54 0.93 0.32 -12.03
CA ARG A 54 1.76 1.43 -11.60
C ARG A 54 1.02 2.20 -10.51
N PRO A 55 1.74 2.98 -9.69
CA PRO A 55 1.09 3.71 -8.59
C PRO A 55 -0.08 4.58 -9.04
N GLN A 56 0.05 5.19 -10.21
CA GLN A 56 -1.00 6.06 -10.72
C GLN A 56 -2.28 5.31 -11.10
N ASN A 57 -2.19 4.00 -11.22
CA ASN A 57 -3.36 3.17 -11.53
C ASN A 57 -4.11 2.74 -10.28
N LEU A 58 -3.61 3.07 -9.11
CA LEU A 58 -4.22 2.65 -7.86
C LEU A 58 -5.18 3.71 -7.35
N SER A 59 -6.31 3.26 -6.80
CA SER A 59 -7.26 4.16 -6.17
C SER A 59 -6.81 4.48 -4.75
N PRO A 60 -7.30 5.58 -4.16
CA PRO A 60 -7.01 5.87 -2.76
C PRO A 60 -7.39 4.74 -1.82
N SER A 61 -8.46 4.03 -2.12
CA SER A 61 -8.88 2.90 -1.31
C SER A 61 -7.83 1.80 -1.28
N THR A 62 -7.14 1.59 -2.39
CA THR A 62 -6.08 0.60 -2.47
C THR A 62 -4.92 0.97 -1.55
N TYR A 63 -4.51 2.24 -1.56
CA TYR A 63 -3.47 2.71 -0.65
C TYR A 63 -3.87 2.52 0.80
N TYR A 64 -5.12 2.79 1.10
CA TYR A 64 -5.64 2.60 2.43
C TYR A 64 -5.55 1.14 2.87
N LEU A 65 -5.93 0.22 1.99
CA LEU A 65 -5.86 -1.21 2.29
C LEU A 65 -4.42 -1.67 2.50
N ILE A 66 -3.50 -1.16 1.67
CA ILE A 66 -2.09 -1.49 1.80
C ILE A 66 -1.57 -1.01 3.15
N THR A 67 -1.92 0.20 3.53
CA THR A 67 -1.50 0.77 4.81
C THR A 67 -2.04 -0.04 5.97
N LYS A 68 -3.29 -0.45 5.87
CA LYS A 68 -3.90 -1.23 6.95
C LYS A 68 -3.19 -2.56 7.13
N GLN A 69 -2.82 -3.22 6.05
CA GLN A 69 -2.07 -4.46 6.12
C GLN A 69 -0.68 -4.24 6.72
N TYR A 70 -0.06 -3.14 6.35
CA TYR A 70 1.24 -2.79 6.89
C TYR A 70 1.17 -2.62 8.40
N GLU A 71 0.14 -1.93 8.88
CA GLU A 71 -0.03 -1.72 10.32
C GLU A 71 -0.32 -3.02 11.04
N ASN A 72 -1.12 -3.89 10.45
CA ASN A 72 -1.42 -5.19 11.04
C ASN A 72 -0.15 -6.03 11.16
N LEU A 73 0.74 -5.91 10.19
CA LEU A 73 1.98 -6.67 10.19
C LEU A 73 2.93 -6.19 11.30
N ARG A 74 2.94 -4.90 11.54
CA ARG A 74 3.83 -4.33 12.55
C ARG A 74 3.28 -4.47 13.96
N GLY A 75 2.03 -4.66 14.07
CA GLY A 75 1.55 -4.78 15.37
C GLY A 75 0.22 -4.65 15.74
#